data_91f923dad985836cf8855ece9671a5cb
#
_entry.id   91f923dad985836cf8855ece9671a5cb
#
_cell.length_a   1.000
_cell.length_b   1.000
_cell.length_c   1.000
_cell.angle_alpha   90.00
_cell.angle_beta   90.00
_cell.angle_gamma   90.00
#
_symmetry.space_group_name_H-M   'P 1'
#
loop_
_entity.id
_entity.type
_entity.pdbx_description
1 polymer ?
#
loop_
_entity_poly.entity_id
_entity_poly.type
_entity_poly.pdbx_seq_one_letter_code
_entity_poly.pdbx_strand_id
1 'polypeptide(L)'
;MIKFAYGELNIGERFYTLTFREYQDITEGYFKRLERKWLHTREILAKIHNTNVSKTSDLRTPKQLVPLNIDKELDKRKAKGYKEGRKLLESKQYKKKQKQLERILKKVHEQ
;
A
#
# COMPACT_ATOMS: atom_id res chain seq x y z
N MET A 1 7.25 20.77 21.41
CA MET A 1 5.96 20.84 20.69
C MET A 1 5.81 22.11 19.86
N ILE A 2 5.96 23.31 20.46
CA ILE A 2 5.73 24.61 19.75
C ILE A 2 6.67 24.76 18.55
N LYS A 3 7.95 24.53 18.69
CA LYS A 3 8.92 24.61 17.57
C LYS A 3 8.56 23.68 16.41
N PHE A 4 8.09 22.48 16.70
CA PHE A 4 7.65 21.51 15.70
C PHE A 4 6.38 21.96 15.01
N ALA A 5 5.42 22.51 15.77
CA ALA A 5 4.17 23.06 15.23
C ALA A 5 4.41 24.23 14.25
N TYR A 6 5.30 25.15 14.59
CA TYR A 6 5.62 26.29 13.74
C TYR A 6 6.52 25.94 12.56
N GLY A 7 7.57 25.13 12.80
CA GLY A 7 8.57 24.80 11.78
C GLY A 7 8.13 23.70 10.83
N GLU A 8 7.87 22.52 11.36
CA GLU A 8 7.64 21.32 10.55
C GLU A 8 6.18 21.13 10.13
N LEU A 9 5.25 21.37 11.05
CA LEU A 9 3.82 21.23 10.74
C LEU A 9 3.23 22.47 10.07
N ASN A 10 3.90 23.62 10.16
CA ASN A 10 3.47 24.89 9.61
C ASN A 10 2.03 25.31 10.01
N ILE A 11 1.64 24.98 11.23
CA ILE A 11 0.29 25.31 11.77
C ILE A 11 0.27 26.63 12.54
N GLY A 12 1.46 27.15 12.91
CA GLY A 12 1.58 28.45 13.56
C GLY A 12 0.70 28.61 14.79
N GLU A 13 0.02 29.75 14.88
CA GLU A 13 -0.83 30.10 16.00
C GLU A 13 -2.02 29.16 16.22
N ARG A 14 -2.43 28.39 15.20
CA ARG A 14 -3.47 27.36 15.34
C ARG A 14 -3.09 26.30 16.36
N PHE A 15 -1.80 26.13 16.67
CA PHE A 15 -1.35 25.24 17.73
C PHE A 15 -2.06 25.48 19.07
N TYR A 16 -2.31 26.73 19.42
CA TYR A 16 -2.96 27.10 20.69
C TYR A 16 -4.45 26.80 20.73
N THR A 17 -5.07 26.60 19.58
CA THR A 17 -6.51 26.30 19.47
C THR A 17 -6.80 24.81 19.27
N LEU A 18 -5.75 24.01 19.02
CA LEU A 18 -5.89 22.58 18.81
C LEU A 18 -6.04 21.81 20.13
N THR A 19 -6.90 20.81 20.14
CA THR A 19 -6.89 19.79 21.17
C THR A 19 -5.64 18.92 21.05
N PHE A 20 -5.27 18.25 22.14
CA PHE A 20 -4.11 17.33 22.10
C PHE A 20 -4.28 16.22 21.06
N ARG A 21 -5.51 15.71 20.90
CA ARG A 21 -5.83 14.69 19.89
C ARG A 21 -5.64 15.21 18.46
N GLU A 22 -6.17 16.39 18.16
CA GLU A 22 -5.98 17.03 16.84
C GLU A 22 -4.51 17.26 16.53
N TYR A 23 -3.72 17.69 17.51
CA TYR A 23 -2.28 17.84 17.34
C TYR A 23 -1.60 16.49 17.05
N GLN A 24 -1.98 15.41 17.74
CA GLN A 24 -1.46 14.07 17.47
C GLN A 24 -1.80 13.62 16.05
N ASP A 25 -3.04 13.80 15.60
CA ASP A 25 -3.48 13.41 14.27
C ASP A 25 -2.72 14.15 13.16
N ILE A 26 -2.48 15.45 13.34
CA ILE A 26 -1.68 16.27 12.42
C ILE A 26 -0.23 15.79 12.38
N THR A 27 0.35 15.50 13.54
CA THR A 27 1.73 15.01 13.67
C THR A 27 1.89 13.65 13.02
N GLU A 28 0.97 12.73 13.26
CA GLU A 28 0.97 11.42 12.62
C GLU A 28 0.84 11.52 11.09
N GLY A 29 -0.04 12.39 10.62
CA GLY A 29 -0.18 12.68 9.19
C GLY A 29 1.10 13.23 8.55
N TYR A 30 1.83 14.08 9.26
CA TYR A 30 3.13 14.59 8.83
C TYR A 30 4.16 13.47 8.66
N PHE A 31 4.32 12.61 9.66
CA PHE A 31 5.27 11.51 9.59
C PHE A 31 4.90 10.49 8.51
N LYS A 32 3.62 10.19 8.34
CA LYS A 32 3.15 9.33 7.23
C LYS A 32 3.50 9.92 5.85
N ARG A 33 3.36 11.24 5.67
CA ARG A 33 3.76 11.90 4.41
C ARG A 33 5.27 11.83 4.19
N LEU A 34 6.05 12.02 5.26
CA LEU A 34 7.51 11.91 5.20
C LEU A 34 7.95 10.49 4.82
N GLU A 35 7.36 9.47 5.43
CA GLU A 35 7.64 8.07 5.10
C GLU A 35 7.26 7.74 3.65
N ARG A 36 6.17 8.29 3.13
CA ARG A 36 5.79 8.10 1.72
C ARG A 36 6.84 8.67 0.75
N LYS A 37 7.48 9.79 1.08
CA LYS A 37 8.61 10.31 0.30
C LYS A 37 9.79 9.35 0.31
N TRP A 38 10.05 8.67 1.43
CA TRP A 38 11.08 7.67 1.54
C TRP A 38 10.83 6.43 0.67
N LEU A 39 9.58 6.12 0.30
CA LEU A 39 9.28 5.01 -0.60
C LEU A 39 10.03 5.14 -1.94
N HIS A 40 10.03 6.32 -2.53
CA HIS A 40 10.76 6.57 -3.79
C HIS A 40 12.27 6.53 -3.59
N THR A 41 12.76 7.13 -2.53
CA THR A 41 14.20 7.16 -2.21
C THR A 41 14.75 5.75 -2.00
N ARG A 42 14.04 4.90 -1.26
CA ARG A 42 14.49 3.53 -1.03
C ARG A 42 14.48 2.66 -2.30
N GLU A 43 13.57 2.91 -3.25
CA GLU A 43 13.59 2.24 -4.56
C GLU A 43 14.88 2.58 -5.33
N ILE A 44 15.28 3.85 -5.33
CA ILE A 44 16.52 4.29 -5.95
C ILE A 44 17.73 3.68 -5.25
N LEU A 45 17.75 3.71 -3.92
CA LEU A 45 18.82 3.11 -3.10
C LEU A 45 18.96 1.60 -3.38
N ALA A 46 17.85 0.88 -3.48
CA ALA A 46 17.87 -0.54 -3.79
C ALA A 46 18.45 -0.82 -5.19
N LYS A 47 18.09 -0.02 -6.18
CA LYS A 47 18.66 -0.13 -7.52
C LYS A 47 20.16 0.12 -7.51
N ILE A 48 20.63 1.17 -6.84
CA ILE A 48 22.07 1.49 -6.72
C ILE A 48 22.79 0.36 -6.01
N HIS A 49 22.27 -0.12 -4.89
CA HIS A 49 22.85 -1.22 -4.14
C HIS A 49 22.96 -2.48 -5.01
N ASN A 50 21.88 -2.91 -5.63
CA ASN A 50 21.79 -4.13 -6.41
C ASN A 50 22.65 -4.09 -7.68
N THR A 51 22.92 -2.90 -8.22
CA THR A 51 23.82 -2.72 -9.38
C THR A 51 25.28 -2.93 -8.99
N ASN A 52 25.65 -2.67 -7.74
CA ASN A 52 27.03 -2.74 -7.25
C ASN A 52 27.38 -4.06 -6.55
N VAL A 53 26.45 -5.01 -6.41
CA VAL A 53 26.72 -6.31 -5.79
C VAL A 53 27.21 -7.31 -6.82
N SER A 54 28.16 -8.15 -6.42
CA SER A 54 28.76 -9.19 -7.26
C SER A 54 28.02 -10.53 -7.19
N LYS A 55 27.31 -10.78 -6.08
CA LYS A 55 26.61 -12.05 -5.82
C LYS A 55 25.12 -11.84 -5.73
N THR A 56 24.34 -12.76 -6.28
CA THR A 56 22.87 -12.75 -6.17
C THR A 56 22.36 -12.83 -4.73
N SER A 57 23.13 -13.46 -3.83
CA SER A 57 22.81 -13.51 -2.38
C SER A 57 22.82 -12.15 -1.70
N ASP A 58 23.53 -11.16 -2.26
CA ASP A 58 23.68 -9.83 -1.70
C ASP A 58 22.62 -8.85 -2.21
N LEU A 59 21.77 -9.29 -3.14
CA LEU A 59 20.63 -8.51 -3.59
C LEU A 59 19.65 -8.24 -2.44
N ARG A 60 19.17 -7.01 -2.36
CA ARG A 60 18.22 -6.57 -1.31
C ARG A 60 17.00 -5.93 -1.95
N THR A 61 15.85 -6.18 -1.34
CA THR A 61 14.63 -5.45 -1.69
C THR A 61 14.67 -4.05 -1.07
N PRO A 62 13.94 -3.08 -1.62
CA PRO A 62 13.86 -1.75 -1.03
C PRO A 62 13.45 -1.77 0.45
N LYS A 63 12.52 -2.65 0.80
CA LYS A 63 12.03 -2.84 2.17
C LYS A 63 13.08 -3.40 3.12
N GLN A 64 13.97 -4.24 2.63
CA GLN A 64 15.08 -4.80 3.42
C GLN A 64 16.14 -3.75 3.70
N LEU A 65 16.42 -2.85 2.75
CA LEU A 65 17.40 -1.77 2.93
C LEU A 65 16.92 -0.67 3.86
N VAL A 66 15.69 -0.23 3.66
CA VAL A 66 15.08 0.87 4.44
C VAL A 66 13.69 0.45 4.87
N PRO A 67 13.53 -0.26 6.00
CA PRO A 67 12.23 -0.59 6.55
C PRO A 67 11.53 0.68 7.05
N LEU A 68 10.24 0.82 6.72
CA LEU A 68 9.41 1.95 7.11
C LEU A 68 8.18 1.46 7.90
N ASN A 69 7.68 2.27 8.81
CA ASN A 69 6.48 1.93 9.59
C ASN A 69 5.24 1.77 8.71
N ILE A 70 5.15 2.55 7.62
CA ILE A 70 4.07 2.48 6.64
C ILE A 70 4.01 1.13 5.90
N ASP A 71 5.07 0.33 5.91
CA ASP A 71 5.10 -0.97 5.22
C ASP A 71 4.01 -1.92 5.71
N LYS A 72 3.74 -1.93 7.00
CA LYS A 72 2.67 -2.74 7.58
C LYS A 72 1.28 -2.39 7.04
N GLU A 73 1.02 -1.09 6.85
CA GLU A 73 -0.24 -0.62 6.27
C GLU A 73 -0.35 -0.98 4.79
N LEU A 74 0.75 -0.81 4.05
CA LEU A 74 0.81 -1.14 2.63
C LEU A 74 0.62 -2.64 2.40
N ASP A 75 1.23 -3.48 3.23
CA ASP A 75 1.07 -4.94 3.15
C ASP A 75 -0.37 -5.36 3.43
N LYS A 76 -1.02 -4.77 4.44
CA LYS A 76 -2.45 -5.01 4.73
C LYS A 76 -3.35 -4.60 3.57
N ARG A 77 -3.08 -3.44 2.93
CA ARG A 77 -3.84 -2.98 1.76
C ARG A 77 -3.67 -3.91 0.57
N LYS A 78 -2.44 -4.34 0.29
CA LYS A 78 -2.15 -5.31 -0.78
C LYS A 78 -2.85 -6.64 -0.53
N ALA A 79 -2.79 -7.17 0.69
CA ALA A 79 -3.45 -8.41 1.06
C ALA A 79 -4.99 -8.32 0.93
N LYS A 80 -5.58 -7.18 1.32
CA LYS A 80 -7.02 -6.93 1.14
C LYS A 80 -7.40 -6.87 -0.33
N GLY A 81 -6.67 -6.09 -1.13
CA GLY A 81 -6.90 -5.97 -2.58
C GLY A 81 -6.75 -7.32 -3.30
N TYR A 82 -5.78 -8.14 -2.91
CA TYR A 82 -5.61 -9.49 -3.45
C TYR A 82 -6.81 -10.39 -3.13
N LYS A 83 -7.30 -10.38 -1.88
CA LYS A 83 -8.49 -11.14 -1.47
C LYS A 83 -9.75 -10.71 -2.23
N GLU A 84 -9.94 -9.40 -2.39
CA GLU A 84 -11.08 -8.85 -3.15
C GLU A 84 -10.98 -9.20 -4.64
N GLY A 85 -9.81 -9.08 -5.24
CA GLY A 85 -9.55 -9.45 -6.62
C GLY A 85 -9.81 -10.94 -6.88
N ARG A 86 -9.38 -11.82 -5.97
CA ARG A 86 -9.61 -13.26 -6.05
C ARG A 86 -11.11 -13.60 -6.00
N LYS A 87 -11.86 -13.01 -5.06
CA LYS A 87 -13.31 -13.17 -4.98
C LYS A 87 -14.00 -12.73 -6.27
N LEU A 88 -13.54 -11.65 -6.87
CA LEU A 88 -14.10 -11.13 -8.13
C LEU A 88 -13.83 -12.09 -9.31
N LEU A 89 -12.64 -12.66 -9.39
CA LEU A 89 -12.28 -13.65 -10.41
C LEU A 89 -13.08 -14.94 -10.24
N GLU A 90 -13.21 -15.45 -9.02
CA GLU A 90 -14.01 -16.63 -8.72
C GLU A 90 -15.48 -16.43 -9.12
N SER A 91 -16.05 -15.25 -8.82
CA SER A 91 -17.44 -14.92 -9.22
C SER A 91 -17.62 -14.84 -10.74
N LYS A 92 -16.66 -14.26 -11.46
CA LYS A 92 -16.68 -14.21 -12.95
C LYS A 92 -16.54 -15.59 -13.56
N GLN A 93 -15.66 -16.43 -13.04
CA GLN A 93 -15.52 -17.82 -13.50
C GLN A 93 -16.79 -18.63 -13.26
N TYR A 94 -17.41 -18.47 -12.08
CA TYR A 94 -18.67 -19.11 -11.76
C TYR A 94 -19.79 -18.72 -12.74
N LYS A 95 -19.97 -17.43 -13.01
CA LYS A 95 -20.95 -16.92 -13.98
C LYS A 95 -20.68 -17.46 -15.40
N LYS A 96 -19.39 -17.56 -15.78
CA LYS A 96 -19.03 -18.12 -17.10
C LYS A 96 -19.38 -19.60 -17.20
N LYS A 97 -19.13 -20.37 -16.15
CA LYS A 97 -19.50 -21.81 -16.09
C LYS A 97 -21.02 -22.01 -16.13
N GLN A 98 -21.78 -21.21 -15.40
CA GLN A 98 -23.24 -21.26 -15.46
C GLN A 98 -23.78 -20.99 -16.88
N LYS A 99 -23.29 -19.95 -17.57
CA LYS A 99 -23.69 -19.67 -18.97
C LYS A 99 -23.34 -20.82 -19.93
N GLN A 100 -22.21 -21.50 -19.71
CA GLN A 100 -21.85 -22.66 -20.52
C GLN A 100 -22.80 -23.84 -20.28
N LEU A 101 -23.14 -24.13 -19.01
CA LEU A 101 -24.11 -25.17 -18.65
C LEU A 101 -25.49 -24.89 -19.25
N GLU A 102 -25.97 -23.67 -19.15
CA GLU A 102 -27.27 -23.27 -19.80
C GLU A 102 -27.27 -23.49 -21.33
N ARG A 103 -26.15 -23.17 -21.99
CA ARG A 103 -26.00 -23.43 -23.44
C ARG A 103 -26.03 -24.91 -23.78
N ILE A 104 -25.39 -25.74 -22.96
CA ILE A 104 -25.37 -27.21 -23.14
C ILE A 104 -26.78 -27.77 -22.94
N LEU A 105 -27.45 -27.36 -21.85
CA LEU A 105 -28.81 -27.80 -21.54
C LEU A 105 -29.81 -27.42 -22.66
N LYS A 106 -29.72 -26.22 -23.20
CA LYS A 106 -30.54 -25.79 -24.34
C LYS A 106 -30.32 -26.69 -25.56
N LYS A 107 -29.07 -27.01 -25.88
CA LYS A 107 -28.75 -27.92 -27.01
C LYS A 107 -29.28 -29.31 -26.82
N VAL A 108 -29.32 -29.82 -25.59
CA VAL A 108 -29.87 -31.16 -25.26
C VAL A 108 -31.38 -31.17 -25.37
N HIS A 109 -32.08 -30.08 -25.01
CA HIS A 109 -33.54 -29.97 -25.13
C HIS A 109 -34.05 -29.74 -26.56
N GLU A 110 -33.21 -29.25 -27.47
CA GLU A 110 -33.52 -29.03 -28.88
C GLU A 110 -33.33 -30.30 -29.74
N GLN A 111 -32.81 -31.38 -29.14
CA GLN A 111 -32.69 -32.70 -29.78
C GLN A 111 -33.84 -33.61 -29.35
#